data_db640abcd1cad4d2d83fedd3ff609805
#
_entry.id   db640abcd1cad4d2d83fedd3ff609805
#
_cell.length_a   1.000
_cell.length_b   1.000
_cell.length_c   1.000
_cell.angle_alpha   90.00
_cell.angle_beta   90.00
_cell.angle_gamma   90.00
#
_symmetry.space_group_name_H-M   'P 1'
#
loop_
_entity.id
_entity.type
_entity.pdbx_description
1 polymer ?
#
loop_
_entity_poly.entity_id
_entity_poly.type
_entity_poly.pdbx_seq_one_letter_code
_entity_poly.pdbx_strand_id
1 'polypeptide(L)'
;MQTVIRQHSTNICILVVEDDPEMQNFICAQLETVYCVIRASNGKEALQVLSEKTISLIVSDVMMPEMDGFELCHTLKTDIEHSHIPIILLTAKVTMQSKIEGIELGADDYIEKPFSTEYLLARIANLLSNQDKLRHAFTSSPFVNAKTIALSKADENFLDKLIEVIQKNISEPDFNVDILAEKMNMSRSSLHRKIKGIAQITPNEFIQLERLKMAAQLIQSGEYRINEVCYIVGFNSSSYFAKCFQKQFGVLPKDFYKNGS
;
A
#
# COMPACT_ATOMS: atom_id res chain seq x y z
N MET A 1 -33.33 8.39 0.55
CA MET A 1 -32.10 8.26 1.33
C MET A 1 -30.95 8.72 0.44
N GLN A 2 -30.79 10.03 0.38
CA GLN A 2 -29.64 10.68 -0.25
C GLN A 2 -28.55 10.85 0.81
N THR A 3 -27.30 10.70 0.36
CA THR A 3 -26.19 11.40 0.99
C THR A 3 -25.37 10.59 1.97
N VAL A 4 -24.24 10.15 1.55
CA VAL A 4 -22.90 10.51 2.06
C VAL A 4 -21.88 9.94 1.09
N ILE A 5 -21.81 10.47 -0.13
CA ILE A 5 -20.61 10.37 -0.97
C ILE A 5 -20.20 11.82 -1.20
N ARG A 6 -19.48 12.41 -0.26
CA ARG A 6 -18.89 13.72 -0.46
C ARG A 6 -17.49 13.79 0.15
N GLN A 7 -16.56 14.15 -0.73
CA GLN A 7 -15.31 14.82 -0.44
C GLN A 7 -14.17 13.96 0.17
N HIS A 8 -13.61 13.02 -0.63
CA HIS A 8 -12.17 12.66 -0.48
C HIS A 8 -11.51 12.16 -1.78
N SER A 9 -12.10 12.35 -2.95
CA SER A 9 -11.70 11.63 -4.16
C SER A 9 -10.86 12.41 -5.18
N THR A 10 -10.40 13.62 -4.89
CA THR A 10 -9.58 14.37 -5.86
C THR A 10 -8.15 13.86 -6.05
N ASN A 11 -7.69 12.91 -5.25
CA ASN A 11 -6.34 12.34 -5.33
C ASN A 11 -6.28 10.85 -5.71
N ILE A 12 -7.43 10.16 -5.90
CA ILE A 12 -7.46 8.74 -6.28
C ILE A 12 -7.53 8.66 -7.79
N CYS A 13 -6.44 8.17 -8.42
CA CYS A 13 -6.36 7.95 -9.86
C CYS A 13 -6.56 6.48 -10.19
N ILE A 14 -7.52 6.19 -11.07
CA ILE A 14 -7.80 4.85 -11.59
C ILE A 14 -7.31 4.77 -13.03
N LEU A 15 -6.54 3.74 -13.35
CA LEU A 15 -6.14 3.43 -14.71
C LEU A 15 -7.14 2.43 -15.29
N VAL A 16 -7.80 2.79 -16.38
CA VAL A 16 -8.68 1.91 -17.15
C VAL A 16 -7.92 1.44 -18.39
N VAL A 17 -7.80 0.12 -18.53
CA VAL A 17 -7.09 -0.53 -19.64
C VAL A 17 -8.11 -1.37 -20.40
N GLU A 18 -8.47 -0.94 -21.60
CA GLU A 18 -9.51 -1.56 -22.44
C GLU A 18 -9.21 -1.19 -23.89
N ASP A 19 -9.19 -2.15 -24.80
CA ASP A 19 -8.89 -1.94 -26.23
C ASP A 19 -10.10 -1.53 -27.06
N ASP A 20 -11.32 -1.85 -26.60
CA ASP A 20 -12.56 -1.38 -27.22
C ASP A 20 -12.86 0.07 -26.79
N PRO A 21 -12.83 1.06 -27.71
CA PRO A 21 -13.03 2.46 -27.38
C PRO A 21 -14.44 2.78 -26.81
N GLU A 22 -15.48 2.02 -27.22
CA GLU A 22 -16.85 2.23 -26.73
C GLU A 22 -16.95 1.76 -25.29
N MET A 23 -16.43 0.58 -24.97
CA MET A 23 -16.39 0.03 -23.62
C MET A 23 -15.49 0.89 -22.70
N GLN A 24 -14.32 1.30 -23.19
CA GLN A 24 -13.43 2.20 -22.44
C GLN A 24 -14.14 3.51 -22.07
N ASN A 25 -14.78 4.16 -23.07
CA ASN A 25 -15.53 5.39 -22.85
C ASN A 25 -16.68 5.19 -21.86
N PHE A 26 -17.41 4.07 -21.95
CA PHE A 26 -18.48 3.73 -21.01
C PHE A 26 -17.94 3.61 -19.57
N ILE A 27 -16.90 2.83 -19.35
CA ILE A 27 -16.30 2.65 -18.01
C ILE A 27 -15.78 3.99 -17.49
N CYS A 28 -14.99 4.71 -18.30
CA CYS A 28 -14.38 5.97 -17.87
C CYS A 28 -15.43 7.02 -17.49
N ALA A 29 -16.49 7.20 -18.29
CA ALA A 29 -17.54 8.16 -18.01
C ALA A 29 -18.24 7.92 -16.64
N GLN A 30 -18.34 6.67 -16.23
CA GLN A 30 -18.92 6.33 -14.93
C GLN A 30 -17.94 6.58 -13.78
N LEU A 31 -16.67 6.22 -13.95
CA LEU A 31 -15.65 6.38 -12.92
C LEU A 31 -15.23 7.85 -12.73
N GLU A 32 -15.24 8.66 -13.77
CA GLU A 32 -14.93 10.11 -13.75
C GLU A 32 -15.88 10.91 -12.85
N THR A 33 -17.05 10.36 -12.51
CA THR A 33 -17.99 10.98 -11.56
C THR A 33 -17.45 11.00 -10.11
N VAL A 34 -16.48 10.11 -9.80
CA VAL A 34 -15.97 9.88 -8.43
C VAL A 34 -14.44 9.98 -8.37
N TYR A 35 -13.72 9.57 -9.42
CA TYR A 35 -12.27 9.39 -9.44
C TYR A 35 -11.61 10.20 -10.56
N CYS A 36 -10.30 10.44 -10.42
CA CYS A 36 -9.47 10.80 -11.55
C CYS A 36 -9.26 9.54 -12.41
N VAL A 37 -9.51 9.60 -13.71
CA VAL A 37 -9.39 8.45 -14.61
C VAL A 37 -8.31 8.70 -15.66
N ILE A 38 -7.46 7.71 -15.85
CA ILE A 38 -6.44 7.67 -16.90
C ILE A 38 -6.73 6.44 -17.75
N ARG A 39 -6.46 6.54 -19.05
CA ARG A 39 -6.81 5.54 -20.04
C ARG A 39 -5.57 4.91 -20.64
N ALA A 40 -5.65 3.64 -20.98
CA ALA A 40 -4.69 2.91 -21.79
C ALA A 40 -5.45 1.90 -22.66
N SER A 41 -4.94 1.59 -23.85
CA SER A 41 -5.60 0.71 -24.81
C SER A 41 -5.08 -0.73 -24.74
N ASN A 42 -4.01 -0.98 -24.01
CA ASN A 42 -3.40 -2.30 -23.80
C ASN A 42 -2.43 -2.29 -22.63
N GLY A 43 -1.92 -3.47 -22.24
CA GLY A 43 -1.01 -3.60 -21.11
C GLY A 43 0.31 -2.84 -21.28
N LYS A 44 0.86 -2.70 -22.50
CA LYS A 44 2.11 -1.95 -22.70
C LYS A 44 1.94 -0.47 -22.48
N GLU A 45 0.85 0.10 -22.98
CA GLU A 45 0.50 1.50 -22.72
C GLU A 45 0.24 1.74 -21.23
N ALA A 46 -0.40 0.77 -20.55
CA ALA A 46 -0.60 0.82 -19.09
C ALA A 46 0.74 0.90 -18.34
N LEU A 47 1.75 0.10 -18.70
CA LEU A 47 3.08 0.15 -18.11
C LEU A 47 3.78 1.50 -18.34
N GLN A 48 3.60 2.10 -19.53
CA GLN A 48 4.12 3.44 -19.81
C GLN A 48 3.47 4.49 -18.90
N VAL A 49 2.15 4.46 -18.76
CA VAL A 49 1.42 5.35 -17.83
C VAL A 49 1.92 5.22 -16.40
N LEU A 50 2.15 4.01 -15.93
CA LEU A 50 2.65 3.74 -14.57
C LEU A 50 4.06 4.28 -14.31
N SER A 51 4.89 4.37 -15.35
CA SER A 51 6.22 4.98 -15.23
C SER A 51 6.18 6.49 -15.00
N GLU A 52 5.09 7.16 -15.41
CA GLU A 52 4.95 8.61 -15.38
C GLU A 52 3.98 9.11 -14.30
N LYS A 53 2.99 8.29 -13.93
CA LYS A 53 1.87 8.71 -13.09
C LYS A 53 1.66 7.77 -11.90
N THR A 54 1.20 8.34 -10.79
CA THR A 54 0.81 7.55 -9.62
C THR A 54 -0.62 7.06 -9.78
N ILE A 55 -0.80 5.74 -9.81
CA ILE A 55 -2.09 5.06 -9.94
C ILE A 55 -2.46 4.40 -8.61
N SER A 56 -3.73 4.53 -8.23
CA SER A 56 -4.26 3.97 -6.98
C SER A 56 -4.89 2.58 -7.17
N LEU A 57 -5.44 2.31 -8.37
CA LEU A 57 -6.05 1.03 -8.73
C LEU A 57 -6.12 0.92 -10.26
N ILE A 58 -6.04 -0.29 -10.78
CA ILE A 58 -6.17 -0.60 -12.19
C ILE A 58 -7.45 -1.40 -12.43
N VAL A 59 -8.21 -1.02 -13.45
CA VAL A 59 -9.32 -1.81 -14.02
C VAL A 59 -8.89 -2.19 -15.43
N SER A 60 -8.68 -3.47 -15.69
CA SER A 60 -8.16 -3.95 -16.98
C SER A 60 -9.07 -5.00 -17.59
N ASP A 61 -9.36 -4.89 -18.89
CA ASP A 61 -9.83 -6.05 -19.63
C ASP A 61 -8.78 -7.16 -19.63
N VAL A 62 -9.25 -8.40 -19.74
CA VAL A 62 -8.37 -9.57 -19.89
C VAL A 62 -7.91 -9.69 -21.35
N MET A 63 -8.81 -9.55 -22.32
CA MET A 63 -8.53 -9.82 -23.73
C MET A 63 -8.16 -8.54 -24.47
N MET A 64 -6.88 -8.27 -24.58
CA MET A 64 -6.36 -7.10 -25.29
C MET A 64 -5.18 -7.48 -26.20
N PRO A 65 -4.95 -6.72 -27.28
CA PRO A 65 -3.79 -6.91 -28.15
C PRO A 65 -2.48 -6.54 -27.44
N GLU A 66 -1.35 -7.01 -27.95
CA GLU A 66 0.02 -6.73 -27.56
C GLU A 66 0.43 -7.24 -26.17
N MET A 67 -0.32 -6.94 -25.14
CA MET A 67 -0.16 -7.41 -23.76
C MET A 67 -1.55 -7.51 -23.14
N ASP A 68 -1.96 -8.71 -22.81
CA ASP A 68 -3.25 -8.97 -22.22
C ASP A 68 -3.31 -8.61 -20.72
N GLY A 69 -4.52 -8.69 -20.13
CA GLY A 69 -4.71 -8.31 -18.73
C GLY A 69 -4.05 -9.27 -17.72
N PHE A 70 -3.86 -10.54 -18.08
CA PHE A 70 -3.15 -11.50 -17.24
C PHE A 70 -1.64 -11.24 -17.25
N GLU A 71 -1.06 -10.99 -18.44
CA GLU A 71 0.34 -10.61 -18.57
C GLU A 71 0.65 -9.30 -17.85
N LEU A 72 -0.25 -8.31 -17.95
CA LEU A 72 -0.16 -7.05 -17.23
C LEU A 72 -0.19 -7.31 -15.70
N CYS A 73 -1.15 -8.09 -15.22
CA CYS A 73 -1.28 -8.43 -13.81
C CYS A 73 -0.01 -9.12 -13.28
N HIS A 74 0.47 -10.14 -13.99
CA HIS A 74 1.70 -10.85 -13.60
C HIS A 74 2.91 -9.91 -13.53
N THR A 75 3.08 -9.08 -14.57
CA THR A 75 4.17 -8.09 -14.63
C THR A 75 4.12 -7.15 -13.44
N LEU A 76 2.94 -6.61 -13.12
CA LEU A 76 2.76 -5.70 -11.98
C LEU A 76 3.01 -6.37 -10.64
N LYS A 77 2.47 -7.58 -10.43
CA LYS A 77 2.56 -8.26 -9.13
C LYS A 77 3.94 -8.82 -8.83
N THR A 78 4.78 -8.97 -9.85
CA THR A 78 6.20 -9.35 -9.70
C THR A 78 7.16 -8.16 -9.66
N ASP A 79 6.72 -6.99 -10.15
CA ASP A 79 7.54 -5.78 -10.11
C ASP A 79 7.54 -5.12 -8.72
N ILE A 80 8.74 -4.90 -8.18
CA ILE A 80 8.89 -4.31 -6.84
C ILE A 80 8.31 -2.90 -6.74
N GLU A 81 8.24 -2.13 -7.83
CA GLU A 81 7.74 -0.75 -7.78
C GLU A 81 6.21 -0.67 -7.82
N HIS A 82 5.52 -1.59 -8.50
CA HIS A 82 4.09 -1.50 -8.78
C HIS A 82 3.23 -2.59 -8.11
N SER A 83 3.84 -3.63 -7.51
CA SER A 83 3.11 -4.78 -6.93
C SER A 83 2.06 -4.43 -5.86
N HIS A 84 2.16 -3.24 -5.27
CA HIS A 84 1.20 -2.71 -4.29
C HIS A 84 -0.08 -2.12 -4.90
N ILE A 85 -0.15 -1.99 -6.24
CA ILE A 85 -1.33 -1.44 -6.92
C ILE A 85 -2.35 -2.55 -7.11
N PRO A 86 -3.58 -2.40 -6.59
CA PRO A 86 -4.63 -3.38 -6.82
C PRO A 86 -5.09 -3.36 -8.27
N ILE A 87 -5.40 -4.54 -8.79
CA ILE A 87 -5.91 -4.73 -10.14
C ILE A 87 -7.21 -5.54 -10.13
N ILE A 88 -8.22 -4.99 -10.80
CA ILE A 88 -9.50 -5.66 -11.10
C ILE A 88 -9.44 -6.09 -12.56
N LEU A 89 -9.63 -7.38 -12.83
CA LEU A 89 -9.72 -7.91 -14.17
C LEU A 89 -11.18 -8.04 -14.62
N LEU A 90 -11.48 -7.47 -15.80
CA LEU A 90 -12.77 -7.60 -16.45
C LEU A 90 -12.70 -8.76 -17.45
N THR A 91 -13.62 -9.70 -17.41
CA THR A 91 -13.56 -10.91 -18.25
C THR A 91 -14.90 -11.24 -18.87
N ALA A 92 -14.92 -11.66 -20.14
CA ALA A 92 -16.12 -12.10 -20.83
C ALA A 92 -16.63 -13.47 -20.35
N LYS A 93 -15.77 -14.27 -19.70
CA LYS A 93 -16.15 -15.61 -19.22
C LYS A 93 -15.33 -15.99 -17.99
N VAL A 94 -16.02 -16.17 -16.89
CA VAL A 94 -15.42 -16.70 -15.67
C VAL A 94 -15.48 -18.21 -15.71
N THR A 95 -14.51 -18.88 -16.34
CA THR A 95 -14.33 -20.31 -16.13
C THR A 95 -13.62 -20.53 -14.80
N MET A 96 -13.86 -21.70 -14.15
CA MET A 96 -13.12 -22.05 -12.94
C MET A 96 -11.60 -22.00 -13.18
N GLN A 97 -11.17 -22.37 -14.39
CA GLN A 97 -9.76 -22.33 -14.81
C GLN A 97 -9.20 -20.92 -14.84
N SER A 98 -9.91 -19.97 -15.46
CA SER A 98 -9.46 -18.56 -15.52
C SER A 98 -9.49 -17.86 -14.15
N LYS A 99 -10.39 -18.25 -13.26
CA LYS A 99 -10.36 -17.80 -11.84
C LYS A 99 -9.13 -18.32 -11.10
N ILE A 100 -8.80 -19.61 -11.25
CA ILE A 100 -7.63 -20.20 -10.61
C ILE A 100 -6.36 -19.54 -11.14
N GLU A 101 -6.21 -19.45 -12.45
CA GLU A 101 -5.07 -18.82 -13.11
C GLU A 101 -4.86 -17.38 -12.66
N GLY A 102 -5.90 -16.62 -12.58
CA GLY A 102 -5.81 -15.24 -12.16
C GLY A 102 -5.56 -15.05 -10.65
N ILE A 103 -6.08 -15.92 -9.78
CA ILE A 103 -5.72 -15.93 -8.35
C ILE A 103 -4.24 -16.26 -8.19
N GLU A 104 -3.71 -17.22 -8.97
CA GLU A 104 -2.29 -17.55 -8.98
C GLU A 104 -1.42 -16.39 -9.49
N LEU A 105 -1.93 -15.57 -10.43
CA LEU A 105 -1.28 -14.37 -10.92
C LEU A 105 -1.38 -13.17 -9.96
N GLY A 106 -2.22 -13.28 -8.91
CA GLY A 106 -2.31 -12.28 -7.84
C GLY A 106 -3.27 -11.12 -8.13
N ALA A 107 -4.22 -11.26 -9.05
CA ALA A 107 -5.26 -10.24 -9.23
C ALA A 107 -6.11 -10.11 -7.96
N ASP A 108 -6.47 -8.87 -7.61
CA ASP A 108 -7.17 -8.56 -6.35
C ASP A 108 -8.68 -8.79 -6.50
N ASP A 109 -9.20 -8.75 -7.73
CA ASP A 109 -10.61 -9.02 -8.02
C ASP A 109 -10.87 -9.37 -9.49
N TYR A 110 -12.02 -10.05 -9.74
CA TYR A 110 -12.52 -10.42 -11.06
C TYR A 110 -13.97 -10.01 -11.21
N ILE A 111 -14.29 -9.35 -12.33
CA ILE A 111 -15.66 -8.96 -12.67
C ILE A 111 -16.01 -9.51 -14.04
N GLU A 112 -17.09 -10.30 -14.08
CA GLU A 112 -17.61 -10.87 -15.33
C GLU A 112 -18.43 -9.84 -16.12
N LYS A 113 -18.14 -9.72 -17.41
CA LYS A 113 -18.94 -8.95 -18.38
C LYS A 113 -20.16 -9.78 -18.83
N PRO A 114 -21.38 -9.21 -18.85
CA PRO A 114 -21.74 -7.81 -18.56
C PRO A 114 -21.90 -7.54 -17.05
N PHE A 115 -21.46 -6.38 -16.60
CA PHE A 115 -21.57 -5.93 -15.21
C PHE A 115 -22.35 -4.62 -15.08
N SER A 116 -22.91 -4.34 -13.91
CA SER A 116 -23.46 -3.01 -13.64
C SER A 116 -22.38 -2.06 -13.16
N THR A 117 -22.53 -0.78 -13.50
CA THR A 117 -21.65 0.29 -13.07
C THR A 117 -21.56 0.38 -11.55
N GLU A 118 -22.71 0.25 -10.88
CA GLU A 118 -22.77 0.29 -9.41
C GLU A 118 -21.96 -0.83 -8.79
N TYR A 119 -21.94 -2.00 -9.41
CA TYR A 119 -21.15 -3.14 -8.93
C TYR A 119 -19.64 -2.85 -9.07
N LEU A 120 -19.19 -2.34 -10.23
CA LEU A 120 -17.79 -1.97 -10.42
C LEU A 120 -17.35 -0.90 -9.43
N LEU A 121 -18.13 0.18 -9.26
CA LEU A 121 -17.86 1.24 -8.30
C LEU A 121 -17.78 0.72 -6.86
N ALA A 122 -18.70 -0.17 -6.47
CA ALA A 122 -18.69 -0.78 -5.14
C ALA A 122 -17.44 -1.65 -4.90
N ARG A 123 -16.99 -2.40 -5.92
CA ARG A 123 -15.78 -3.24 -5.81
C ARG A 123 -14.52 -2.37 -5.67
N ILE A 124 -14.38 -1.31 -6.48
CA ILE A 124 -13.29 -0.35 -6.38
C ILE A 124 -13.26 0.29 -4.98
N ALA A 125 -14.40 0.80 -4.51
CA ALA A 125 -14.50 1.44 -3.20
C ALA A 125 -14.14 0.48 -2.07
N ASN A 126 -14.56 -0.79 -2.17
CA ASN A 126 -14.25 -1.83 -1.18
C ASN A 126 -12.75 -2.13 -1.12
N LEU A 127 -12.08 -2.32 -2.26
CA LEU A 127 -10.64 -2.58 -2.31
C LEU A 127 -9.85 -1.43 -1.69
N LEU A 128 -10.14 -0.20 -2.10
CA LEU A 128 -9.47 0.99 -1.56
C LEU A 128 -9.71 1.17 -0.06
N SER A 129 -10.97 1.02 0.39
CA SER A 129 -11.31 1.11 1.81
C SER A 129 -10.64 0.05 2.68
N ASN A 130 -10.53 -1.18 2.18
CA ASN A 130 -9.87 -2.26 2.91
C ASN A 130 -8.36 -2.00 3.05
N GLN A 131 -7.70 -1.50 2.00
CA GLN A 131 -6.30 -1.08 2.08
C GLN A 131 -6.11 0.02 3.14
N ASP A 132 -6.96 1.05 3.15
CA ASP A 132 -6.86 2.15 4.10
C ASP A 132 -7.07 1.67 5.54
N LYS A 133 -7.99 0.71 5.78
CA LYS A 133 -8.16 0.09 7.10
C LYS A 133 -6.91 -0.65 7.56
N LEU A 134 -6.29 -1.43 6.67
CA LEU A 134 -5.06 -2.18 6.98
C LEU A 134 -3.89 -1.23 7.27
N ARG A 135 -3.73 -0.16 6.47
CA ARG A 135 -2.73 0.89 6.68
C ARG A 135 -2.94 1.62 8.01
N HIS A 136 -4.19 1.96 8.31
CA HIS A 136 -4.53 2.58 9.59
C HIS A 136 -4.23 1.66 10.77
N ALA A 137 -4.61 0.38 10.69
CA ALA A 137 -4.29 -0.59 11.73
C ALA A 137 -2.77 -0.74 11.94
N PHE A 138 -2.00 -0.81 10.84
CA PHE A 138 -0.54 -0.87 10.89
C PHE A 138 0.08 0.37 11.54
N THR A 139 -0.39 1.56 11.18
CA THR A 139 0.18 2.80 11.72
C THR A 139 -0.27 3.08 13.14
N SER A 140 -1.52 2.81 13.51
CA SER A 140 -2.06 3.16 14.83
C SER A 140 -1.72 2.15 15.94
N SER A 141 -1.43 0.89 15.61
CA SER A 141 -1.14 -0.14 16.60
C SER A 141 0.36 -0.51 16.63
N PRO A 142 0.99 -0.54 17.81
CA PRO A 142 2.40 -0.92 17.93
C PRO A 142 2.66 -2.41 17.65
N PHE A 143 1.62 -3.26 17.70
CA PHE A 143 1.75 -4.71 17.60
C PHE A 143 1.33 -5.26 16.23
N VAL A 144 0.77 -4.45 15.36
CA VAL A 144 0.40 -4.88 14.00
C VAL A 144 1.64 -4.94 13.13
N ASN A 145 1.89 -6.12 12.53
CA ASN A 145 3.02 -6.37 11.66
C ASN A 145 2.83 -5.65 10.30
N ALA A 146 3.93 -5.17 9.69
CA ALA A 146 3.88 -4.54 8.38
C ALA A 146 3.41 -5.49 7.25
N LYS A 147 3.56 -6.81 7.39
CA LYS A 147 3.01 -7.76 6.42
C LYS A 147 1.49 -7.62 6.21
N THR A 148 0.76 -7.10 7.21
CA THR A 148 -0.69 -6.89 7.08
C THR A 148 -1.07 -5.90 5.99
N ILE A 149 -0.16 -5.04 5.56
CA ILE A 149 -0.37 -4.06 4.48
C ILE A 149 0.19 -4.52 3.13
N ALA A 150 0.75 -5.73 3.03
CA ALA A 150 1.21 -6.31 1.77
C ALA A 150 0.03 -6.79 0.93
N LEU A 151 0.06 -6.51 -0.37
CA LEU A 151 -0.96 -6.95 -1.33
C LEU A 151 -0.44 -8.04 -2.29
N SER A 152 0.86 -8.28 -2.26
CA SER A 152 1.52 -9.27 -3.11
C SER A 152 2.67 -9.93 -2.38
N LYS A 153 3.15 -11.06 -2.92
CA LYS A 153 4.35 -11.71 -2.39
C LYS A 153 5.60 -10.83 -2.52
N ALA A 154 5.67 -10.01 -3.56
CA ALA A 154 6.74 -9.03 -3.74
C ALA A 154 6.72 -7.97 -2.62
N ASP A 155 5.51 -7.50 -2.22
CA ASP A 155 5.36 -6.57 -1.10
C ASP A 155 5.76 -7.21 0.23
N GLU A 156 5.38 -8.47 0.49
CA GLU A 156 5.79 -9.18 1.70
C GLU A 156 7.32 -9.26 1.81
N ASN A 157 7.98 -9.71 0.72
CA ASN A 157 9.44 -9.85 0.68
C ASN A 157 10.14 -8.49 0.84
N PHE A 158 9.59 -7.45 0.23
CA PHE A 158 10.10 -6.07 0.37
C PHE A 158 9.99 -5.59 1.81
N LEU A 159 8.82 -5.75 2.44
CA LEU A 159 8.58 -5.33 3.82
C LEU A 159 9.42 -6.11 4.82
N ASP A 160 9.60 -7.41 4.62
CA ASP A 160 10.48 -8.23 5.46
C ASP A 160 11.91 -7.70 5.45
N LYS A 161 12.47 -7.48 4.25
CA LYS A 161 13.81 -6.92 4.09
C LYS A 161 13.92 -5.51 4.67
N LEU A 162 12.91 -4.66 4.43
CA LEU A 162 12.86 -3.29 4.94
C LEU A 162 12.93 -3.26 6.46
N ILE A 163 12.09 -4.08 7.13
CA ILE A 163 12.05 -4.17 8.59
C ILE A 163 13.35 -4.74 9.14
N GLU A 164 13.88 -5.79 8.52
CA GLU A 164 15.16 -6.37 8.93
C GLU A 164 16.30 -5.33 8.90
N VAL A 165 16.39 -4.55 7.82
CA VAL A 165 17.39 -3.49 7.68
C VAL A 165 17.19 -2.41 8.73
N ILE A 166 15.95 -1.97 8.98
CA ILE A 166 15.66 -0.96 10.01
C ILE A 166 16.01 -1.48 11.39
N GLN A 167 15.59 -2.70 11.75
CA GLN A 167 15.85 -3.31 13.06
C GLN A 167 17.33 -3.49 13.37
N LYS A 168 18.13 -3.89 12.37
CA LYS A 168 19.60 -4.01 12.51
C LYS A 168 20.30 -2.68 12.77
N ASN A 169 19.69 -1.56 12.40
CA ASN A 169 20.27 -0.22 12.53
C ASN A 169 19.43 0.69 13.45
N ILE A 170 18.52 0.13 14.23
CA ILE A 170 17.50 0.90 14.96
C ILE A 170 18.10 1.79 16.04
N SER A 171 19.19 1.33 16.69
CA SER A 171 19.92 2.06 17.73
C SER A 171 20.82 3.17 17.19
N GLU A 172 21.08 3.19 15.87
CA GLU A 172 21.96 4.18 15.27
C GLU A 172 21.21 5.52 15.06
N PRO A 173 21.58 6.60 15.79
CA PRO A 173 20.85 7.86 15.68
C PRO A 173 20.93 8.50 14.29
N ASP A 174 22.04 8.28 13.57
CA ASP A 174 22.32 8.83 12.24
C ASP A 174 21.71 7.98 11.11
N PHE A 175 21.06 6.84 11.43
CA PHE A 175 20.39 6.02 10.44
C PHE A 175 19.24 6.78 9.79
N ASN A 176 19.34 7.00 8.49
CA ASN A 176 18.44 7.84 7.71
C ASN A 176 18.03 7.16 6.40
N VAL A 177 17.23 7.87 5.59
CA VAL A 177 16.66 7.35 4.33
C VAL A 177 17.74 7.02 3.29
N ASP A 178 18.86 7.77 3.26
CA ASP A 178 19.91 7.53 2.28
C ASP A 178 20.64 6.21 2.57
N ILE A 179 20.97 5.97 3.85
CA ILE A 179 21.55 4.71 4.31
C ILE A 179 20.57 3.54 4.11
N LEU A 180 19.27 3.77 4.38
CA LEU A 180 18.24 2.75 4.15
C LEU A 180 18.15 2.39 2.66
N ALA A 181 18.13 3.37 1.76
CA ALA A 181 18.06 3.16 0.32
C ALA A 181 19.27 2.36 -0.20
N GLU A 182 20.48 2.71 0.27
CA GLU A 182 21.71 1.98 -0.05
C GLU A 182 21.62 0.50 0.40
N LYS A 183 21.24 0.25 1.66
CA LYS A 183 21.09 -1.12 2.19
C LYS A 183 19.99 -1.93 1.53
N MET A 184 18.98 -1.27 0.99
CA MET A 184 17.91 -1.90 0.20
C MET A 184 18.30 -2.12 -1.26
N ASN A 185 19.45 -1.62 -1.73
CA ASN A 185 19.89 -1.58 -3.13
C ASN A 185 18.86 -0.87 -4.03
N MET A 186 18.32 0.24 -3.57
CA MET A 186 17.32 1.03 -4.29
C MET A 186 17.76 2.50 -4.39
N SER A 187 17.27 3.19 -5.43
CA SER A 187 17.35 4.65 -5.43
C SER A 187 16.46 5.24 -4.33
N ARG A 188 16.81 6.42 -3.81
CA ARG A 188 15.98 7.12 -2.82
C ARG A 188 14.56 7.37 -3.33
N SER A 189 14.41 7.69 -4.62
CA SER A 189 13.11 7.92 -5.25
C SER A 189 12.28 6.64 -5.37
N SER A 190 12.88 5.52 -5.77
CA SER A 190 12.20 4.22 -5.83
C SER A 190 11.77 3.73 -4.45
N LEU A 191 12.66 3.85 -3.45
CA LEU A 191 12.32 3.52 -2.05
C LEU A 191 11.17 4.38 -1.54
N HIS A 192 11.21 5.70 -1.83
CA HIS A 192 10.14 6.62 -1.41
C HIS A 192 8.80 6.24 -2.06
N ARG A 193 8.78 6.01 -3.39
CA ARG A 193 7.57 5.61 -4.10
C ARG A 193 6.99 4.32 -3.55
N LYS A 194 7.84 3.30 -3.34
CA LYS A 194 7.42 1.99 -2.84
C LYS A 194 6.83 2.08 -1.43
N ILE A 195 7.53 2.69 -0.49
CA ILE A 195 7.03 2.84 0.89
C ILE A 195 5.74 3.69 0.91
N LYS A 196 5.72 4.80 0.16
CA LYS A 196 4.53 5.65 0.05
C LYS A 196 3.34 4.91 -0.57
N GLY A 197 3.58 4.08 -1.58
CA GLY A 197 2.55 3.27 -2.22
C GLY A 197 1.95 2.22 -1.28
N ILE A 198 2.78 1.49 -0.54
CA ILE A 198 2.32 0.44 0.39
C ILE A 198 1.69 1.06 1.65
N ALA A 199 2.41 1.93 2.36
CA ALA A 199 2.08 2.37 3.71
C ALA A 199 1.45 3.77 3.80
N GLN A 200 1.41 4.55 2.71
CA GLN A 200 0.94 5.95 2.64
C GLN A 200 1.71 6.93 3.56
N ILE A 201 2.87 6.53 4.07
CA ILE A 201 3.77 7.36 4.87
C ILE A 201 5.13 7.49 4.17
N THR A 202 5.92 8.49 4.54
CA THR A 202 7.27 8.68 4.01
C THR A 202 8.26 7.66 4.60
N PRO A 203 9.42 7.42 3.96
CA PRO A 203 10.46 6.56 4.53
C PRO A 203 10.96 7.00 5.91
N ASN A 204 11.07 8.31 6.16
CA ASN A 204 11.42 8.84 7.49
C ASN A 204 10.36 8.50 8.54
N GLU A 205 9.08 8.69 8.20
CA GLU A 205 7.98 8.32 9.08
C GLU A 205 7.94 6.81 9.32
N PHE A 206 8.28 5.99 8.31
CA PHE A 206 8.35 4.53 8.47
C PHE A 206 9.47 4.12 9.43
N ILE A 207 10.69 4.67 9.30
CA ILE A 207 11.80 4.43 10.25
C ILE A 207 11.37 4.85 11.67
N GLN A 208 10.78 6.03 11.80
CA GLN A 208 10.31 6.53 13.09
C GLN A 208 9.22 5.64 13.70
N LEU A 209 8.27 5.17 12.88
CA LEU A 209 7.21 4.26 13.32
C LEU A 209 7.78 2.95 13.85
N GLU A 210 8.74 2.34 13.13
CA GLU A 210 9.39 1.10 13.57
C GLU A 210 10.19 1.29 14.88
N ARG A 211 10.88 2.43 15.04
CA ARG A 211 11.51 2.80 16.33
C ARG A 211 10.50 2.87 17.46
N LEU A 212 9.35 3.51 17.24
CA LEU A 212 8.30 3.65 18.24
C LEU A 212 7.60 2.31 18.56
N LYS A 213 7.43 1.45 17.57
CA LYS A 213 6.89 0.08 17.76
C LYS A 213 7.85 -0.78 18.61
N MET A 214 9.14 -0.74 18.30
CA MET A 214 10.15 -1.41 19.13
C MET A 214 10.15 -0.85 20.58
N ALA A 215 10.05 0.47 20.71
CA ALA A 215 9.95 1.09 22.04
C ALA A 215 8.72 0.59 22.81
N ALA A 216 7.57 0.47 22.16
CA ALA A 216 6.35 -0.05 22.80
C ALA A 216 6.53 -1.50 23.31
N GLN A 217 7.20 -2.35 22.52
CA GLN A 217 7.53 -3.73 22.92
C GLN A 217 8.48 -3.76 24.12
N LEU A 218 9.54 -2.94 24.11
CA LEU A 218 10.50 -2.86 25.22
C LEU A 218 9.88 -2.28 26.50
N ILE A 219 8.97 -1.32 26.38
CA ILE A 219 8.22 -0.78 27.53
C ILE A 219 7.28 -1.86 28.09
N GLN A 220 6.64 -2.64 27.22
CA GLN A 220 5.73 -3.70 27.66
C GLN A 220 6.46 -4.86 28.36
N SER A 221 7.70 -5.18 27.96
CA SER A 221 8.50 -6.20 28.66
C SER A 221 8.82 -5.82 30.10
N GLY A 222 8.87 -4.53 30.42
CA GLY A 222 9.18 -4.03 31.75
C GLY A 222 10.65 -4.18 32.15
N GLU A 223 11.52 -4.63 31.26
CA GLU A 223 12.94 -4.90 31.53
C GLU A 223 13.80 -3.64 31.55
N TYR A 224 13.34 -2.57 30.90
CA TYR A 224 14.11 -1.34 30.68
C TYR A 224 13.40 -0.12 31.24
N ARG A 225 14.19 0.84 31.74
CA ARG A 225 13.64 2.17 32.06
C ARG A 225 13.32 2.94 30.79
N ILE A 226 12.32 3.81 30.84
CA ILE A 226 11.86 4.57 29.65
C ILE A 226 12.99 5.39 29.01
N ASN A 227 13.90 5.96 29.83
CA ASN A 227 15.06 6.67 29.31
C ASN A 227 16.03 5.75 28.58
N GLU A 228 16.22 4.51 29.03
CA GLU A 228 17.05 3.51 28.37
C GLU A 228 16.42 3.10 27.03
N VAL A 229 15.11 2.83 27.03
CA VAL A 229 14.34 2.53 25.81
C VAL A 229 14.53 3.61 24.75
N CYS A 230 14.46 4.90 25.14
CA CYS A 230 14.68 6.03 24.23
C CYS A 230 15.98 5.89 23.43
N TYR A 231 17.09 5.60 24.12
CA TYR A 231 18.40 5.46 23.47
C TYR A 231 18.54 4.16 22.69
N ILE A 232 18.01 3.04 23.23
CA ILE A 232 18.04 1.72 22.55
C ILE A 232 17.38 1.81 21.16
N VAL A 233 16.29 2.58 21.04
CA VAL A 233 15.59 2.75 19.76
C VAL A 233 16.07 3.94 18.92
N GLY A 234 17.25 4.51 19.24
CA GLY A 234 17.93 5.51 18.42
C GLY A 234 17.38 6.93 18.51
N PHE A 235 16.71 7.31 19.61
CA PHE A 235 16.36 8.71 19.88
C PHE A 235 17.43 9.37 20.76
N ASN A 236 17.81 10.61 20.40
CA ASN A 236 18.81 11.40 21.13
C ASN A 236 18.20 12.26 22.26
N SER A 237 16.87 12.33 22.36
CA SER A 237 16.18 13.20 23.33
C SER A 237 14.93 12.51 23.87
N SER A 238 14.91 12.28 25.18
CA SER A 238 13.75 11.70 25.87
C SER A 238 12.50 12.56 25.75
N SER A 239 12.64 13.90 25.72
CA SER A 239 11.50 14.80 25.53
C SER A 239 10.90 14.68 24.11
N TYR A 240 11.75 14.60 23.10
CA TYR A 240 11.30 14.40 21.73
C TYR A 240 10.68 13.01 21.52
N PHE A 241 11.33 11.96 22.06
CA PHE A 241 10.80 10.60 22.06
C PHE A 241 9.40 10.54 22.70
N ALA A 242 9.21 11.12 23.88
CA ALA A 242 7.91 11.11 24.55
C ALA A 242 6.80 11.80 23.75
N LYS A 243 7.12 12.92 23.08
CA LYS A 243 6.19 13.62 22.18
C LYS A 243 5.82 12.77 20.97
N CYS A 244 6.82 12.14 20.32
CA CYS A 244 6.59 11.28 19.14
C CYS A 244 5.75 10.06 19.54
N PHE A 245 6.05 9.42 20.65
CA PHE A 245 5.33 8.26 21.17
C PHE A 245 3.88 8.60 21.49
N GLN A 246 3.65 9.72 22.19
CA GLN A 246 2.30 10.18 22.51
C GLN A 246 1.50 10.56 21.26
N LYS A 247 2.14 11.24 20.31
CA LYS A 247 1.49 11.57 19.02
C LYS A 247 1.08 10.30 18.28
N GLN A 248 1.91 9.26 18.31
CA GLN A 248 1.71 8.02 17.57
C GLN A 248 0.67 7.11 18.19
N PHE A 249 0.73 6.90 19.53
CA PHE A 249 -0.08 5.91 20.24
C PHE A 249 -1.10 6.53 21.20
N GLY A 250 -1.21 7.86 21.28
CA GLY A 250 -2.21 8.57 22.08
C GLY A 250 -1.89 8.66 23.57
N VAL A 251 -0.86 7.95 24.06
CA VAL A 251 -0.49 7.88 25.48
C VAL A 251 1.00 8.16 25.68
N LEU A 252 1.38 8.67 26.83
CA LEU A 252 2.80 8.84 27.16
C LEU A 252 3.48 7.47 27.38
N PRO A 253 4.80 7.34 27.10
CA PRO A 253 5.54 6.09 27.34
C PRO A 253 5.39 5.55 28.76
N LYS A 254 5.36 6.41 29.77
CA LYS A 254 5.20 6.03 31.18
C LYS A 254 3.82 5.45 31.53
N ASP A 255 2.81 5.80 30.74
CA ASP A 255 1.42 5.38 30.98
C ASP A 255 1.06 4.16 30.11
N PHE A 256 1.89 3.84 29.11
CA PHE A 256 1.65 2.75 28.16
C PHE A 256 1.64 1.37 28.85
N TYR A 257 2.52 1.14 29.83
CA TYR A 257 2.57 -0.09 30.60
C TYR A 257 1.29 -0.37 31.42
N LYS A 258 0.60 0.69 31.86
CA LYS A 258 -0.59 0.58 32.70
C LYS A 258 -1.86 0.18 31.94
N ASN A 259 -1.90 0.41 30.63
CA ASN A 259 -3.08 0.18 29.79
C ASN A 259 -3.08 -1.22 29.11
N GLY A 260 -2.09 -2.06 29.40
CA GLY A 260 -1.94 -3.41 28.85
C GLY A 260 -2.33 -4.53 29.81
N SER A 261 -3.04 -4.22 30.89
CA SER A 261 -3.52 -5.18 31.90
C SER A 261 -5.02 -5.32 31.83
#